data_9e35cea03e7e32f4a877277ef89334e8
#
_entry.id   9e35cea03e7e32f4a877277ef89334e8
#
_cell.length_a   1.000
_cell.length_b   1.000
_cell.length_c   1.000
_cell.angle_alpha   90.00
_cell.angle_beta   90.00
_cell.angle_gamma   90.00
#
_symmetry.space_group_name_H-M   'P 1'
#
loop_
_entity.id
_entity.type
_entity.pdbx_description
1 polymer ?
#
loop_
_entity_poly.entity_id
_entity_poly.type
_entity_poly.pdbx_seq_one_letter_code
_entity_poly.pdbx_strand_id
1 'polypeptide(L)'
;MKIIEQCETQHAEFQYVPRMLDIIESRISSDEIVGVPLITVKEIKLYGLNAFLKRSFDLISSSLLIVLLSPLFLVIAVLIKLDSKGGVFFRQKRIGQGGKEFFLYKFRSMIDGAEGLINKIADKNEADGPIFKIKEDPRITGAGKFLRRFSLDELPQIFNVFTGRMSMVGPRPPLPTEVKKYNEWHWKRLRVSVGITGLWQVSGRSQLPFDEMIKLDIFYIENWSLWLDIKILLKTIPVVISSKGAY
;
A
#
# COMPACT_ATOMS: atom_id res chain seq x y z
N MET A 1 16.05 20.88 -9.51
CA MET A 1 15.71 19.44 -9.37
C MET A 1 16.91 18.57 -9.05
N LYS A 2 18.00 18.55 -9.82
CA LYS A 2 19.19 17.70 -9.53
C LYS A 2 19.80 17.87 -8.13
N ILE A 3 19.81 19.09 -7.56
CA ILE A 3 20.38 19.37 -6.24
C ILE A 3 19.50 18.76 -5.13
N ILE A 4 18.17 18.84 -5.26
CA ILE A 4 17.21 18.25 -4.32
C ILE A 4 17.40 16.73 -4.26
N GLU A 5 17.50 16.10 -5.42
CA GLU A 5 17.72 14.66 -5.56
C GLU A 5 19.07 14.20 -4.96
N GLN A 6 20.11 15.01 -5.11
CA GLN A 6 21.41 14.76 -4.48
C GLN A 6 21.37 14.90 -2.95
N CYS A 7 20.70 15.92 -2.43
CA CYS A 7 20.52 16.08 -0.97
C CYS A 7 19.71 14.92 -0.38
N GLU A 8 18.63 14.50 -1.05
CA GLU A 8 17.81 13.37 -0.62
C GLU A 8 18.59 12.04 -0.63
N THR A 9 19.48 11.83 -1.62
CA THR A 9 20.34 10.61 -1.68
C THR A 9 21.44 10.61 -0.65
N GLN A 10 21.91 11.78 -0.22
CA GLN A 10 22.96 11.94 0.80
C GLN A 10 22.40 12.15 2.21
N HIS A 11 21.08 12.10 2.39
CA HIS A 11 20.39 12.36 3.67
C HIS A 11 20.77 13.71 4.29
N ALA A 12 20.94 14.73 3.45
CA ALA A 12 21.26 16.09 3.87
C ALA A 12 20.00 16.96 3.91
N GLU A 13 19.73 17.61 5.04
CA GLU A 13 18.69 18.64 5.10
C GLU A 13 19.12 19.85 4.27
N PHE A 14 18.21 20.35 3.45
CA PHE A 14 18.41 21.61 2.76
C PHE A 14 17.17 22.49 2.87
N GLN A 15 17.40 23.79 2.88
CA GLN A 15 16.38 24.82 2.91
C GLN A 15 16.58 25.73 1.72
N TYR A 16 15.52 26.10 1.03
CA TYR A 16 15.60 27.07 -0.03
C TYR A 16 14.52 28.15 0.10
N VAL A 17 14.79 29.31 -0.45
CA VAL A 17 13.81 30.41 -0.51
C VAL A 17 12.97 30.23 -1.76
N PRO A 18 11.67 29.92 -1.65
CA PRO A 18 10.82 29.71 -2.81
C PRO A 18 10.50 31.02 -3.51
N ARG A 19 10.23 30.95 -4.81
CA ARG A 19 9.59 32.07 -5.51
C ARG A 19 8.14 32.18 -5.08
N MET A 20 7.59 33.41 -5.12
CA MET A 20 6.23 33.70 -4.61
C MET A 20 5.14 32.81 -5.23
N LEU A 21 5.33 32.28 -6.45
CA LEU A 21 4.41 31.35 -7.12
C LEU A 21 4.44 29.95 -6.53
N ASP A 22 5.59 29.49 -6.01
CA ASP A 22 5.76 28.15 -5.43
C ASP A 22 5.04 28.04 -4.06
N ILE A 23 4.83 29.18 -3.39
CA ILE A 23 4.14 29.26 -2.08
C ILE A 23 2.62 29.08 -2.24
N ILE A 24 2.07 29.51 -3.37
CA ILE A 24 0.62 29.48 -3.63
C ILE A 24 0.15 28.06 -3.98
N GLU A 25 1.01 27.24 -4.63
CA GLU A 25 0.67 25.88 -5.04
C GLU A 25 0.93 24.80 -3.99
N SER A 26 1.71 25.11 -2.96
CA SER A 26 2.10 24.15 -1.94
C SER A 26 1.51 24.50 -0.57
N ARG A 27 0.69 23.64 0.00
CA ARG A 27 0.33 23.67 1.42
C ARG A 27 1.56 23.25 2.26
N ILE A 28 2.51 24.14 2.42
CA ILE A 28 3.78 23.90 3.09
C ILE A 28 3.69 24.43 4.52
N SER A 29 4.16 23.64 5.48
CA SER A 29 4.48 24.17 6.81
C SER A 29 5.69 25.10 6.63
N SER A 30 5.46 26.41 6.65
CA SER A 30 6.51 27.41 6.57
C SER A 30 7.02 27.70 7.99
N ASP A 31 8.27 27.40 8.24
CA ASP A 31 9.00 28.03 9.33
C ASP A 31 9.47 29.42 8.83
N GLU A 32 9.09 30.49 9.51
CA GLU A 32 9.53 31.84 9.17
C GLU A 32 10.82 32.17 9.92
N ILE A 33 11.88 32.50 9.19
CA ILE A 33 13.05 33.17 9.76
C ILE A 33 13.12 34.57 9.19
N VAL A 34 12.92 35.58 10.07
CA VAL A 34 12.99 37.01 9.71
C VAL A 34 12.03 37.36 8.56
N GLY A 35 10.79 36.82 8.57
CA GLY A 35 9.77 37.14 7.56
C GLY A 35 9.98 36.53 6.17
N VAL A 36 10.94 35.63 6.02
CA VAL A 36 11.16 34.86 4.79
C VAL A 36 10.61 33.45 5.01
N PRO A 37 9.59 32.99 4.23
CA PRO A 37 9.10 31.63 4.34
C PRO A 37 10.18 30.65 3.85
N LEU A 38 10.54 29.70 4.70
CA LEU A 38 11.46 28.63 4.37
C LEU A 38 10.66 27.36 4.09
N ILE A 39 10.92 26.73 2.96
CA ILE A 39 10.37 25.42 2.64
C ILE A 39 11.36 24.35 3.10
N THR A 40 10.98 23.61 4.12
CA THR A 40 11.74 22.44 4.56
C THR A 40 11.24 21.22 3.81
N VAL A 41 12.09 20.61 2.99
CA VAL A 41 11.81 19.29 2.41
C VAL A 41 12.05 18.25 3.47
N LYS A 42 10.97 17.61 3.95
CA LYS A 42 11.07 16.58 4.98
C LYS A 42 11.79 15.35 4.42
N GLU A 43 12.79 14.89 5.15
CA GLU A 43 13.49 13.65 4.85
C GLU A 43 12.62 12.41 5.06
N ILE A 44 12.95 11.36 4.32
CA ILE A 44 12.37 10.03 4.54
C ILE A 44 12.90 9.51 5.87
N LYS A 45 12.02 9.33 6.86
CA LYS A 45 12.42 8.82 8.18
C LYS A 45 12.77 7.33 8.23
N LEU A 46 12.43 6.57 7.19
CA LEU A 46 12.58 5.11 7.14
C LEU A 46 13.97 4.68 6.64
N TYR A 47 15.04 5.13 7.30
CA TYR A 47 16.43 4.69 7.06
C TYR A 47 17.17 4.47 8.37
N GLY A 48 18.36 3.86 8.31
CA GLY A 48 19.21 3.61 9.47
C GLY A 48 18.50 2.82 10.57
N LEU A 49 18.57 3.33 11.80
CA LEU A 49 17.98 2.69 12.99
C LEU A 49 16.45 2.54 12.86
N ASN A 50 15.78 3.53 12.27
CA ASN A 50 14.33 3.48 12.07
C ASN A 50 13.92 2.34 11.12
N ALA A 51 14.68 2.13 10.05
CA ALA A 51 14.44 1.01 9.13
C ALA A 51 14.68 -0.35 9.83
N PHE A 52 15.67 -0.44 10.69
CA PHE A 52 15.95 -1.64 11.50
C PHE A 52 14.80 -1.91 12.49
N LEU A 53 14.36 -0.90 13.24
CA LEU A 53 13.23 -1.01 14.18
C LEU A 53 11.94 -1.42 13.45
N LYS A 54 11.69 -0.79 12.32
CA LYS A 54 10.55 -1.14 11.45
C LYS A 54 10.61 -2.60 11.01
N ARG A 55 11.77 -3.06 10.52
CA ARG A 55 11.95 -4.44 10.06
C ARG A 55 11.80 -5.45 11.20
N SER A 56 12.34 -5.15 12.38
CA SER A 56 12.19 -6.00 13.57
C SER A 56 10.74 -6.13 13.98
N PHE A 57 9.99 -5.01 14.01
CA PHE A 57 8.56 -5.01 14.28
C PHE A 57 7.78 -5.84 13.26
N ASP A 58 8.06 -5.66 11.96
CA ASP A 58 7.42 -6.41 10.88
C ASP A 58 7.70 -7.93 10.99
N LEU A 59 8.92 -8.32 11.31
CA LEU A 59 9.31 -9.72 11.47
C LEU A 59 8.61 -10.38 12.67
N ILE A 60 8.63 -9.71 13.83
CA ILE A 60 8.01 -10.23 15.05
C ILE A 60 6.50 -10.36 14.86
N SER A 61 5.85 -9.29 14.38
CA SER A 61 4.39 -9.28 14.19
C SER A 61 3.93 -10.29 13.13
N SER A 62 4.65 -10.40 12.00
CA SER A 62 4.31 -11.38 10.96
C SER A 62 4.52 -12.83 11.43
N SER A 63 5.58 -13.11 12.19
CA SER A 63 5.83 -14.45 12.76
C SER A 63 4.69 -14.85 13.71
N LEU A 64 4.32 -13.94 14.62
CA LEU A 64 3.23 -14.17 15.57
C LEU A 64 1.90 -14.41 14.84
N LEU A 65 1.58 -13.58 13.84
CA LEU A 65 0.36 -13.73 13.06
C LEU A 65 0.32 -15.01 12.22
N ILE A 66 1.44 -15.46 11.65
CA ILE A 66 1.50 -16.73 10.92
C ILE A 66 1.13 -17.89 11.84
N VAL A 67 1.68 -17.94 13.05
CA VAL A 67 1.37 -18.99 14.02
C VAL A 67 -0.10 -18.91 14.46
N LEU A 68 -0.55 -17.72 14.88
CA LEU A 68 -1.91 -17.50 15.40
C LEU A 68 -2.99 -17.79 14.34
N LEU A 69 -2.76 -17.39 13.09
CA LEU A 69 -3.74 -17.55 12.01
C LEU A 69 -3.62 -18.87 11.25
N SER A 70 -2.66 -19.74 11.60
CA SER A 70 -2.45 -21.02 10.90
C SER A 70 -3.71 -21.91 10.86
N PRO A 71 -4.55 -22.04 11.92
CA PRO A 71 -5.80 -22.81 11.82
C PRO A 71 -6.79 -22.16 10.84
N LEU A 72 -6.87 -20.82 10.85
CA LEU A 72 -7.75 -20.08 9.93
C LEU A 72 -7.31 -20.26 8.48
N PHE A 73 -5.99 -20.26 8.21
CA PHE A 73 -5.46 -20.54 6.89
C PHE A 73 -5.91 -21.91 6.36
N LEU A 74 -5.90 -22.94 7.23
CA LEU A 74 -6.34 -24.27 6.86
C LEU A 74 -7.84 -24.28 6.53
N VAL A 75 -8.67 -23.67 7.36
CA VAL A 75 -10.12 -23.57 7.11
C VAL A 75 -10.40 -22.88 5.77
N ILE A 76 -9.76 -21.73 5.52
CA ILE A 76 -9.92 -20.99 4.25
C ILE A 76 -9.46 -21.85 3.07
N ALA A 77 -8.35 -22.55 3.19
CA ALA A 77 -7.84 -23.42 2.15
C ALA A 77 -8.85 -24.53 1.77
N VAL A 78 -9.48 -25.15 2.76
CA VAL A 78 -10.53 -26.16 2.54
C VAL A 78 -11.75 -25.52 1.87
N LEU A 79 -12.22 -24.37 2.34
CA LEU A 79 -13.36 -23.67 1.73
C LEU A 79 -13.13 -23.35 0.26
N ILE A 80 -11.93 -22.85 -0.11
CA ILE A 80 -11.59 -22.54 -1.49
C ILE A 80 -11.56 -23.81 -2.36
N LYS A 81 -11.08 -24.92 -1.84
CA LYS A 81 -11.02 -26.19 -2.56
C LYS A 81 -12.38 -26.80 -2.79
N LEU A 82 -13.32 -26.61 -1.87
CA LEU A 82 -14.70 -27.09 -1.99
C LEU A 82 -15.52 -26.22 -2.95
N ASP A 83 -15.23 -24.90 -3.01
CA ASP A 83 -15.98 -23.95 -3.83
C ASP A 83 -15.61 -23.97 -5.31
N SER A 84 -14.33 -24.20 -5.64
CA SER A 84 -13.86 -24.16 -7.05
C SER A 84 -12.59 -24.98 -7.30
N LYS A 85 -12.47 -25.49 -8.54
CA LYS A 85 -11.26 -26.22 -8.99
C LYS A 85 -10.07 -25.27 -9.12
N GLY A 86 -8.84 -25.74 -8.79
CA GLY A 86 -7.58 -25.01 -8.94
C GLY A 86 -6.79 -24.84 -7.65
N GLY A 87 -5.77 -23.98 -7.62
CA GLY A 87 -4.89 -23.72 -6.48
C GLY A 87 -5.58 -22.93 -5.36
N VAL A 88 -5.10 -23.07 -4.12
CA VAL A 88 -5.60 -22.29 -2.97
C VAL A 88 -5.07 -20.86 -3.01
N PHE A 89 -3.82 -20.71 -3.42
CA PHE A 89 -3.14 -19.42 -3.47
C PHE A 89 -3.14 -18.86 -4.88
N PHE A 90 -3.29 -17.55 -4.96
CA PHE A 90 -3.10 -16.73 -6.14
C PHE A 90 -1.85 -15.87 -5.96
N ARG A 91 -1.08 -15.70 -7.03
CA ARG A 91 0.14 -14.88 -7.03
C ARG A 91 0.01 -13.81 -8.09
N GLN A 92 0.26 -12.57 -7.72
CA GLN A 92 0.18 -11.44 -8.63
C GLN A 92 1.48 -10.64 -8.60
N LYS A 93 2.01 -10.29 -9.77
CA LYS A 93 3.15 -9.37 -9.86
C LYS A 93 2.78 -7.99 -9.37
N ARG A 94 3.59 -7.45 -8.48
CA ARG A 94 3.47 -6.11 -7.92
C ARG A 94 4.83 -5.43 -7.90
N ILE A 95 4.80 -4.10 -7.79
CA ILE A 95 6.01 -3.29 -7.65
C ILE A 95 6.18 -2.95 -6.18
N GLY A 96 7.37 -3.20 -5.65
CA GLY A 96 7.78 -2.93 -4.28
C GLY A 96 8.77 -1.78 -4.19
N GLN A 97 9.51 -1.76 -3.07
CA GLN A 97 10.52 -0.75 -2.79
C GLN A 97 11.56 -0.66 -3.91
N GLY A 98 11.90 0.58 -4.29
CA GLY A 98 12.88 0.86 -5.36
C GLY A 98 12.44 0.42 -6.75
N GLY A 99 11.13 0.20 -6.97
CA GLY A 99 10.62 -0.24 -8.27
C GLY A 99 10.82 -1.73 -8.57
N LYS A 100 11.27 -2.54 -7.60
CA LYS A 100 11.53 -3.97 -7.79
C LYS A 100 10.24 -4.78 -7.87
N GLU A 101 10.15 -5.65 -8.86
CA GLU A 101 9.02 -6.58 -8.97
C GLU A 101 9.09 -7.68 -7.90
N PHE A 102 7.93 -8.05 -7.37
CA PHE A 102 7.77 -9.20 -6.50
C PHE A 102 6.41 -9.88 -6.70
N PHE A 103 6.25 -11.12 -6.22
CA PHE A 103 4.97 -11.81 -6.22
C PHE A 103 4.26 -11.60 -4.89
N LEU A 104 3.10 -10.95 -4.96
CA LEU A 104 2.18 -10.77 -3.86
C LEU A 104 1.29 -12.01 -3.74
N TYR A 105 1.18 -12.58 -2.55
CA TYR A 105 0.37 -13.77 -2.27
C TYR A 105 -1.00 -13.39 -1.76
N LYS A 106 -2.04 -14.03 -2.31
CA LYS A 106 -3.42 -13.93 -1.85
C LYS A 106 -4.06 -15.31 -1.81
N PHE A 107 -5.14 -15.46 -1.07
CA PHE A 107 -6.06 -16.57 -1.31
C PHE A 107 -6.80 -16.36 -2.62
N ARG A 108 -7.05 -17.44 -3.35
CA ARG A 108 -7.84 -17.37 -4.57
C ARG A 108 -9.29 -17.04 -4.24
N SER A 109 -9.77 -15.92 -4.75
CA SER A 109 -11.13 -15.42 -4.60
C SER A 109 -11.89 -15.32 -5.93
N MET A 110 -11.23 -15.70 -7.03
CA MET A 110 -11.77 -15.69 -8.39
C MET A 110 -11.65 -17.08 -9.04
N ILE A 111 -12.46 -17.31 -10.07
CA ILE A 111 -12.38 -18.50 -10.90
C ILE A 111 -11.00 -18.62 -11.55
N ASP A 112 -10.61 -19.85 -11.90
CA ASP A 112 -9.35 -20.08 -12.59
C ASP A 112 -9.35 -19.41 -13.97
N GLY A 113 -8.20 -18.81 -14.35
CA GLY A 113 -8.11 -18.05 -15.61
C GLY A 113 -8.78 -16.67 -15.60
N ALA A 114 -9.25 -16.15 -14.46
CA ALA A 114 -9.93 -14.85 -14.35
C ALA A 114 -9.15 -13.66 -14.92
N GLU A 115 -7.79 -13.73 -14.92
CA GLU A 115 -6.96 -12.66 -15.50
C GLU A 115 -7.15 -12.52 -17.02
N GLY A 116 -7.32 -13.63 -17.74
CA GLY A 116 -7.59 -13.60 -19.17
C GLY A 116 -8.93 -12.96 -19.55
N LEU A 117 -9.85 -12.85 -18.61
CA LEU A 117 -11.17 -12.24 -18.82
C LEU A 117 -11.19 -10.72 -18.57
N ILE A 118 -10.09 -10.12 -18.12
CA ILE A 118 -10.05 -8.69 -17.75
C ILE A 118 -10.38 -7.78 -18.93
N ASN A 119 -9.91 -8.12 -20.14
CA ASN A 119 -10.17 -7.33 -21.34
C ASN A 119 -11.65 -7.34 -21.75
N LYS A 120 -12.39 -8.39 -21.39
CA LYS A 120 -13.82 -8.51 -21.70
C LYS A 120 -14.71 -7.67 -20.79
N ILE A 121 -14.17 -7.19 -19.70
CA ILE A 121 -14.89 -6.40 -18.68
C ILE A 121 -14.21 -5.05 -18.40
N ALA A 122 -13.28 -4.65 -19.26
CA ALA A 122 -12.56 -3.38 -19.13
C ALA A 122 -13.49 -2.17 -19.11
N ASP A 123 -14.55 -2.21 -19.91
CA ASP A 123 -15.56 -1.14 -20.01
C ASP A 123 -16.39 -0.94 -18.74
N LYS A 124 -16.33 -1.90 -17.78
CA LYS A 124 -17.05 -1.84 -16.49
C LYS A 124 -16.20 -1.27 -15.36
N ASN A 125 -15.06 -0.64 -15.68
CA ASN A 125 -14.21 -0.04 -14.65
C ASN A 125 -14.89 1.17 -13.99
N GLU A 126 -15.03 1.13 -12.66
CA GLU A 126 -15.67 2.17 -11.84
C GLU A 126 -14.64 3.06 -11.11
N ALA A 127 -13.34 2.76 -11.24
CA ALA A 127 -12.30 3.52 -10.53
C ALA A 127 -11.68 4.60 -11.42
N ASP A 128 -11.35 5.73 -10.80
CA ASP A 128 -10.58 6.80 -11.44
C ASP A 128 -9.07 6.49 -11.47
N GLY A 129 -8.39 7.04 -12.48
CA GLY A 129 -6.94 6.94 -12.62
C GLY A 129 -6.46 5.56 -13.07
N PRO A 130 -5.26 5.11 -12.63
CA PRO A 130 -4.64 3.88 -13.09
C PRO A 130 -5.21 2.60 -12.47
N ILE A 131 -6.09 2.71 -11.48
CA ILE A 131 -6.63 1.58 -10.73
C ILE A 131 -7.81 0.97 -11.49
N PHE A 132 -7.90 -0.37 -11.49
CA PHE A 132 -9.04 -1.11 -12.07
C PHE A 132 -9.92 -1.68 -10.95
N LYS A 133 -11.24 -1.40 -11.01
CA LYS A 133 -12.18 -1.84 -9.99
C LYS A 133 -13.59 -2.00 -10.57
N ILE A 134 -14.26 -3.09 -10.21
CA ILE A 134 -15.67 -3.39 -10.54
C ILE A 134 -16.36 -3.83 -9.25
N LYS A 135 -17.53 -3.25 -8.97
CA LYS A 135 -18.30 -3.55 -7.74
C LYS A 135 -18.90 -4.96 -7.78
N GLU A 136 -19.46 -5.37 -8.90
CA GLU A 136 -20.01 -6.72 -9.11
C GLU A 136 -19.18 -7.46 -10.16
N ASP A 137 -18.01 -7.96 -9.76
CA ASP A 137 -17.13 -8.69 -10.67
C ASP A 137 -17.60 -10.15 -10.83
N PRO A 138 -18.03 -10.55 -12.04
CA PRO A 138 -18.60 -11.89 -12.31
C PRO A 138 -17.56 -13.02 -12.15
N ARG A 139 -16.29 -12.68 -12.05
CA ARG A 139 -15.19 -13.66 -11.88
C ARG A 139 -15.05 -14.13 -10.44
N ILE A 140 -15.72 -13.46 -9.47
CA ILE A 140 -15.57 -13.78 -8.04
C ILE A 140 -16.39 -15.02 -7.72
N THR A 141 -15.76 -15.99 -7.01
CA THR A 141 -16.41 -17.23 -6.56
C THR A 141 -17.29 -17.00 -5.32
N GLY A 142 -18.11 -17.99 -4.95
CA GLY A 142 -18.96 -17.89 -3.75
C GLY A 142 -18.16 -17.67 -2.48
N ALA A 143 -17.15 -18.50 -2.20
CA ALA A 143 -16.22 -18.29 -1.11
C ALA A 143 -15.43 -16.99 -1.29
N GLY A 144 -15.07 -16.63 -2.52
CA GLY A 144 -14.37 -15.40 -2.83
C GLY A 144 -15.11 -14.13 -2.42
N LYS A 145 -16.43 -14.09 -2.55
CA LYS A 145 -17.26 -12.96 -2.08
C LYS A 145 -17.12 -12.76 -0.56
N PHE A 146 -17.18 -13.86 0.20
CA PHE A 146 -16.99 -13.81 1.64
C PHE A 146 -15.57 -13.37 2.02
N LEU A 147 -14.55 -13.96 1.41
CA LEU A 147 -13.15 -13.64 1.68
C LEU A 147 -12.84 -12.16 1.40
N ARG A 148 -13.29 -11.62 0.27
CA ARG A 148 -13.09 -10.21 -0.10
C ARG A 148 -13.82 -9.26 0.82
N ARG A 149 -15.06 -9.58 1.19
CA ARG A 149 -15.86 -8.76 2.10
C ARG A 149 -15.11 -8.47 3.42
N PHE A 150 -14.39 -9.45 3.95
CA PHE A 150 -13.61 -9.32 5.19
C PHE A 150 -12.11 -9.18 4.95
N SER A 151 -11.67 -8.96 3.70
CA SER A 151 -10.26 -8.86 3.30
C SER A 151 -9.41 -10.07 3.74
N LEU A 152 -10.04 -11.22 3.97
CA LEU A 152 -9.37 -12.48 4.35
C LEU A 152 -8.53 -13.03 3.21
N ASP A 153 -8.89 -12.71 1.97
CA ASP A 153 -8.11 -13.08 0.78
C ASP A 153 -6.70 -12.47 0.80
N GLU A 154 -6.48 -11.39 1.54
CA GLU A 154 -5.18 -10.71 1.64
C GLU A 154 -4.26 -11.25 2.76
N LEU A 155 -4.76 -12.13 3.65
CA LEU A 155 -3.97 -12.68 4.74
C LEU A 155 -2.64 -13.32 4.31
N PRO A 156 -2.52 -14.03 3.17
CA PRO A 156 -1.24 -14.60 2.73
C PRO A 156 -0.15 -13.57 2.45
N GLN A 157 -0.47 -12.27 2.34
CA GLN A 157 0.55 -11.23 2.26
C GLN A 157 1.46 -11.17 3.50
N ILE A 158 1.01 -11.73 4.64
CA ILE A 158 1.85 -11.87 5.85
C ILE A 158 3.15 -12.63 5.54
N PHE A 159 3.14 -13.61 4.63
CA PHE A 159 4.35 -14.28 4.16
C PHE A 159 5.27 -13.35 3.36
N ASN A 160 4.72 -12.38 2.63
CA ASN A 160 5.54 -11.36 1.97
C ASN A 160 6.21 -10.43 2.99
N VAL A 161 5.54 -10.12 4.11
CA VAL A 161 6.13 -9.35 5.20
C VAL A 161 7.24 -10.14 5.89
N PHE A 162 6.97 -11.39 6.24
CA PHE A 162 7.96 -12.26 6.88
C PHE A 162 9.24 -12.38 6.04
N THR A 163 9.11 -12.54 4.73
CA THR A 163 10.26 -12.61 3.80
C THR A 163 10.90 -11.27 3.46
N GLY A 164 10.39 -10.14 3.99
CA GLY A 164 10.94 -8.80 3.79
C GLY A 164 10.62 -8.14 2.45
N ARG A 165 9.72 -8.72 1.69
CA ARG A 165 9.24 -8.12 0.42
C ARG A 165 8.17 -7.06 0.61
N MET A 166 7.53 -7.08 1.79
CA MET A 166 6.54 -6.13 2.24
C MET A 166 6.75 -5.78 3.71
N SER A 167 6.00 -4.82 4.19
CA SER A 167 5.85 -4.41 5.58
C SER A 167 4.42 -4.62 6.06
N MET A 168 4.18 -4.65 7.36
CA MET A 168 2.82 -4.62 7.92
C MET A 168 2.09 -3.35 7.51
N VAL A 169 2.77 -2.19 7.62
CA VAL A 169 2.23 -0.88 7.28
C VAL A 169 3.13 -0.19 6.27
N GLY A 170 2.55 0.38 5.23
CA GLY A 170 3.25 1.10 4.18
C GLY A 170 2.34 1.43 2.98
N PRO A 171 2.87 2.08 1.96
CA PRO A 171 2.14 2.32 0.72
C PRO A 171 1.62 1.01 0.09
N ARG A 172 0.43 1.05 -0.49
CA ARG A 172 -0.12 -0.13 -1.20
C ARG A 172 0.77 -0.50 -2.38
N PRO A 173 1.12 -1.79 -2.57
CA PRO A 173 1.92 -2.24 -3.71
C PRO A 173 1.14 -2.07 -5.03
N PRO A 174 1.60 -1.22 -5.96
CA PRO A 174 0.93 -0.99 -7.23
C PRO A 174 1.15 -2.14 -8.22
N LEU A 175 0.28 -2.23 -9.22
CA LEU A 175 0.48 -3.09 -10.39
C LEU A 175 1.58 -2.52 -11.31
N PRO A 176 2.30 -3.36 -12.07
CA PRO A 176 3.24 -2.87 -13.10
C PRO A 176 2.57 -1.92 -14.12
N THR A 177 1.30 -2.16 -14.44
CA THR A 177 0.51 -1.31 -15.35
C THR A 177 0.15 0.05 -14.75
N GLU A 178 -0.05 0.13 -13.42
CA GLU A 178 -0.28 1.38 -12.69
C GLU A 178 0.98 2.25 -12.72
N VAL A 179 2.14 1.64 -12.44
CA VAL A 179 3.44 2.34 -12.35
C VAL A 179 3.87 2.94 -13.69
N LYS A 180 3.49 2.33 -14.82
CA LYS A 180 3.74 2.90 -16.16
C LYS A 180 3.09 4.28 -16.37
N LYS A 181 2.06 4.60 -15.59
CA LYS A 181 1.34 5.89 -15.63
C LYS A 181 1.80 6.87 -14.55
N TYR A 182 2.82 6.49 -13.74
CA TYR A 182 3.33 7.32 -12.67
C TYR A 182 4.18 8.46 -13.21
N ASN A 183 3.99 9.65 -12.65
CA ASN A 183 4.93 10.77 -12.77
C ASN A 183 6.02 10.68 -11.67
N GLU A 184 7.01 11.56 -11.71
CA GLU A 184 8.14 11.58 -10.75
C GLU A 184 7.66 11.67 -9.29
N TRP A 185 6.61 12.43 -9.03
CA TRP A 185 6.06 12.60 -7.69
C TRP A 185 5.45 11.30 -7.13
N HIS A 186 4.75 10.54 -7.97
CA HIS A 186 4.16 9.26 -7.59
C HIS A 186 5.22 8.22 -7.21
N TRP A 187 6.41 8.27 -7.79
CA TRP A 187 7.51 7.37 -7.47
C TRP A 187 8.03 7.52 -6.03
N LYS A 188 7.83 8.67 -5.38
CA LYS A 188 8.25 8.89 -3.99
C LYS A 188 7.69 7.84 -3.03
N ARG A 189 6.45 7.37 -3.28
CA ARG A 189 5.83 6.33 -2.45
C ARG A 189 6.55 4.97 -2.48
N LEU A 190 7.33 4.69 -3.51
CA LEU A 190 8.09 3.44 -3.67
C LEU A 190 9.51 3.52 -3.11
N ARG A 191 9.90 4.60 -2.47
CA ARG A 191 11.21 4.71 -1.79
C ARG A 191 11.27 3.87 -0.51
N VAL A 192 10.14 3.46 0.04
CA VAL A 192 10.03 2.61 1.23
C VAL A 192 9.35 1.29 0.92
N SER A 193 9.39 0.35 1.88
CA SER A 193 8.69 -0.93 1.75
C SER A 193 7.19 -0.71 1.65
N VAL A 194 6.56 -1.40 0.69
CA VAL A 194 5.09 -1.41 0.52
C VAL A 194 4.43 -2.21 1.63
N GLY A 195 3.20 -1.84 2.02
CA GLY A 195 2.49 -2.42 3.16
C GLY A 195 1.29 -3.29 2.80
N ILE A 196 0.88 -4.14 3.74
CA ILE A 196 -0.44 -4.83 3.70
C ILE A 196 -1.54 -3.79 3.93
N THR A 197 -1.35 -2.91 4.91
CA THR A 197 -2.22 -1.76 5.18
C THR A 197 -1.43 -0.47 5.13
N GLY A 198 -2.12 0.66 5.01
CA GLY A 198 -1.49 1.97 4.92
C GLY A 198 -2.42 3.09 5.35
N LEU A 199 -1.88 4.29 5.48
CA LEU A 199 -2.60 5.44 6.00
C LEU A 199 -3.87 5.76 5.19
N TRP A 200 -3.78 5.80 3.86
CA TRP A 200 -4.96 6.06 3.02
C TRP A 200 -5.99 4.93 3.09
N GLN A 201 -5.55 3.67 3.26
CA GLN A 201 -6.43 2.52 3.38
C GLN A 201 -7.31 2.57 4.63
N VAL A 202 -6.88 3.26 5.69
CA VAL A 202 -7.67 3.47 6.91
C VAL A 202 -8.33 4.84 7.01
N SER A 203 -8.09 5.75 6.03
CA SER A 203 -8.59 7.14 6.06
C SER A 203 -9.73 7.43 5.10
N GLY A 204 -10.02 6.55 4.14
CA GLY A 204 -11.09 6.77 3.15
C GLY A 204 -11.20 5.69 2.09
N ARG A 205 -10.17 4.80 2.02
CA ARG A 205 -10.12 3.68 1.05
C ARG A 205 -10.38 4.15 -0.38
N SER A 206 -11.24 3.42 -1.07
CA SER A 206 -11.59 3.63 -2.47
C SER A 206 -12.44 4.88 -2.76
N GLN A 207 -12.83 5.64 -1.74
CA GLN A 207 -13.53 6.92 -1.93
C GLN A 207 -12.57 8.08 -2.20
N LEU A 208 -11.26 7.88 -1.96
CA LEU A 208 -10.26 8.90 -2.20
C LEU A 208 -9.82 8.91 -3.66
N PRO A 209 -9.67 10.09 -4.28
CA PRO A 209 -9.00 10.23 -5.57
C PRO A 209 -7.56 9.71 -5.51
N PHE A 210 -7.04 9.25 -6.63
CA PHE A 210 -5.71 8.65 -6.69
C PHE A 210 -4.61 9.57 -6.11
N ASP A 211 -4.61 10.84 -6.45
CA ASP A 211 -3.60 11.80 -5.96
C ASP A 211 -3.67 12.01 -4.44
N GLU A 212 -4.86 11.96 -3.85
CA GLU A 212 -5.02 12.02 -2.39
C GLU A 212 -4.47 10.76 -1.71
N MET A 213 -4.65 9.58 -2.32
CA MET A 213 -4.01 8.35 -1.81
C MET A 213 -2.48 8.50 -1.80
N ILE A 214 -1.89 9.07 -2.87
CA ILE A 214 -0.44 9.30 -2.96
C ILE A 214 0.02 10.31 -1.91
N LYS A 215 -0.71 11.42 -1.71
CA LYS A 215 -0.39 12.40 -0.65
C LYS A 215 -0.34 11.78 0.73
N LEU A 216 -1.31 10.91 1.05
CA LEU A 216 -1.34 10.19 2.33
C LEU A 216 -0.19 9.19 2.47
N ASP A 217 0.20 8.51 1.39
CA ASP A 217 1.38 7.64 1.40
C ASP A 217 2.67 8.43 1.63
N ILE A 218 2.84 9.58 0.97
CA ILE A 218 4.01 10.45 1.17
C ILE A 218 4.01 11.02 2.59
N PHE A 219 2.86 11.48 3.09
CA PHE A 219 2.74 11.94 4.48
C PHE A 219 3.17 10.87 5.48
N TYR A 220 2.76 9.60 5.27
CA TYR A 220 3.19 8.47 6.10
C TYR A 220 4.71 8.31 6.08
N ILE A 221 5.34 8.36 4.91
CA ILE A 221 6.79 8.18 4.74
C ILE A 221 7.58 9.28 5.48
N GLU A 222 7.13 10.53 5.33
CA GLU A 222 7.79 11.70 5.93
C GLU A 222 7.59 11.81 7.44
N ASN A 223 6.47 11.30 7.95
CA ASN A 223 6.11 11.38 9.38
C ASN A 223 6.13 10.04 10.09
N TRP A 224 6.82 9.05 9.51
CA TRP A 224 6.87 7.71 10.07
C TRP A 224 7.33 7.70 11.53
N SER A 225 6.66 6.89 12.32
CA SER A 225 7.05 6.45 13.65
C SER A 225 6.43 5.09 13.94
N LEU A 226 7.03 4.29 14.80
CA LEU A 226 6.46 3.01 15.20
C LEU A 226 5.05 3.17 15.80
N TRP A 227 4.83 4.29 16.50
CA TRP A 227 3.51 4.62 17.03
C TRP A 227 2.47 4.88 15.93
N LEU A 228 2.87 5.50 14.82
CA LEU A 228 1.99 5.68 13.66
C LEU A 228 1.60 4.33 13.05
N ASP A 229 2.54 3.38 12.94
CA ASP A 229 2.24 2.03 12.49
C ASP A 229 1.21 1.34 13.38
N ILE A 230 1.42 1.39 14.71
CA ILE A 230 0.47 0.81 15.66
C ILE A 230 -0.92 1.45 15.51
N LYS A 231 -1.01 2.77 15.38
CA LYS A 231 -2.29 3.47 15.14
C LYS A 231 -2.97 3.02 13.85
N ILE A 232 -2.22 2.85 12.76
CA ILE A 232 -2.77 2.40 11.48
C ILE A 232 -3.25 0.95 11.60
N LEU A 233 -2.49 0.06 12.25
CA LEU A 233 -2.89 -1.33 12.49
C LEU A 233 -4.18 -1.42 13.33
N LEU A 234 -4.27 -0.65 14.40
CA LEU A 234 -5.48 -0.59 15.23
C LEU A 234 -6.70 -0.07 14.44
N LYS A 235 -6.51 0.96 13.60
CA LYS A 235 -7.56 1.47 12.71
C LYS A 235 -7.93 0.49 11.59
N THR A 236 -7.03 -0.41 11.19
CA THR A 236 -7.33 -1.42 10.17
C THR A 236 -8.38 -2.41 10.65
N ILE A 237 -8.38 -2.77 11.94
CA ILE A 237 -9.32 -3.76 12.50
C ILE A 237 -10.80 -3.36 12.25
N PRO A 238 -11.29 -2.21 12.75
CA PRO A 238 -12.68 -1.82 12.51
C PRO A 238 -13.00 -1.59 11.03
N VAL A 239 -12.02 -1.16 10.24
CA VAL A 239 -12.18 -0.93 8.79
C VAL A 239 -12.38 -2.25 8.04
N VAL A 240 -11.70 -3.32 8.43
CA VAL A 240 -11.88 -4.68 7.89
C VAL A 240 -13.23 -5.26 8.32
N ILE A 241 -13.58 -5.14 9.61
CA ILE A 241 -14.84 -5.66 10.15
C ILE A 241 -16.06 -4.95 9.55
N SER A 242 -16.00 -3.63 9.40
CA SER A 242 -17.12 -2.85 8.85
C SER A 242 -17.36 -3.09 7.36
N SER A 243 -16.40 -3.72 6.66
CA SER A 243 -16.45 -4.00 5.21
C SER A 243 -16.75 -2.77 4.34
N LYS A 244 -16.71 -1.54 4.88
CA LYS A 244 -16.96 -0.31 4.11
C LYS A 244 -15.84 -0.10 3.10
N GLY A 245 -16.21 -0.03 1.81
CA GLY A 245 -15.26 0.16 0.70
C GLY A 245 -14.44 -1.10 0.33
N ALA A 246 -14.80 -2.28 0.83
CA ALA A 246 -14.29 -3.57 0.36
C ALA A 246 -15.21 -4.07 -0.77
N TYR A 247 -14.71 -4.14 -1.98
CA TYR A 247 -15.30 -4.83 -3.12
C TYR A 247 -14.21 -5.38 -4.02
#